data_570f69ec6c5f80aa3e0c9d76f24fbb46
#
_entry.id   570f69ec6c5f80aa3e0c9d76f24fbb46
#
_cell.length_a   1.000
_cell.length_b   1.000
_cell.length_c   1.000
_cell.angle_alpha   90.00
_cell.angle_beta   90.00
_cell.angle_gamma   90.00
#
_symmetry.space_group_name_H-M   'P 1'
#
loop_
_entity.id
_entity.type
_entity.pdbx_description
1 polymer ?
#
loop_
_entity_poly.entity_id
_entity_poly.type
_entity_poly.pdbx_seq_one_letter_code
_entity_poly.pdbx_strand_id
1 'polypeptide(L)'
;MTGDGAGRTGWNHNLHYHRLVLRAVPVPCERALDAGCGDGTLAKKLARQCGHVVGIDADGDMIRTARTVTPLPANLELVAGNALTEPLEPGSFDFVTAVASIHHMELEPALEKFSALLRPGGKLVVVGLYRPATLWDYTSCAAALPVSLAVRSILTVEKVQARITEPRESLKEIRQAAEAMLPGCSLRRLFFFRYWLEWRKTDERADR
;
A
#
# COMPACT_ATOMS: atom_id res chain seq x y z
N MET A 1 -38.23 -17.79 -3.04
CA MET A 1 -37.99 -16.50 -2.37
C MET A 1 -36.52 -16.44 -2.06
N THR A 2 -35.79 -15.84 -2.95
CA THR A 2 -34.33 -15.77 -2.98
C THR A 2 -33.90 -14.47 -2.32
N GLY A 3 -33.25 -14.57 -1.16
CA GLY A 3 -32.70 -13.44 -0.45
C GLY A 3 -31.36 -13.04 -1.02
N ASP A 4 -31.29 -11.85 -1.60
CA ASP A 4 -30.07 -11.19 -2.06
C ASP A 4 -29.05 -11.05 -0.93
N GLY A 5 -28.02 -11.86 -0.98
CA GLY A 5 -26.81 -11.65 -0.20
C GLY A 5 -25.93 -10.56 -0.80
N ALA A 6 -26.39 -9.31 -0.77
CA ALA A 6 -25.55 -8.17 -1.06
C ALA A 6 -24.40 -8.14 -0.05
N GLY A 7 -23.19 -8.47 -0.50
CA GLY A 7 -21.97 -8.49 0.30
C GLY A 7 -21.77 -7.15 0.99
N ARG A 8 -21.97 -7.14 2.31
CA ARG A 8 -21.68 -5.98 3.16
C ARG A 8 -20.18 -5.79 3.13
N THR A 9 -19.70 -4.85 2.33
CA THR A 9 -18.31 -4.41 2.33
C THR A 9 -18.01 -3.79 3.68
N GLY A 10 -17.40 -4.56 4.58
CA GLY A 10 -16.95 -4.08 5.87
C GLY A 10 -15.95 -2.94 5.67
N TRP A 11 -16.16 -1.82 6.36
CA TRP A 11 -15.23 -0.71 6.36
C TRP A 11 -14.00 -1.07 7.22
N ASN A 12 -12.80 -0.90 6.67
CA ASN A 12 -11.58 -0.92 7.43
C ASN A 12 -10.71 0.30 7.11
N HIS A 13 -9.77 0.64 8.01
CA HIS A 13 -8.91 1.82 7.84
C HIS A 13 -8.09 1.78 6.54
N ASN A 14 -7.73 0.60 6.04
CA ASN A 14 -6.96 0.47 4.80
C ASN A 14 -7.80 0.85 3.58
N LEU A 15 -9.10 0.49 3.54
CA LEU A 15 -10.01 0.83 2.45
C LEU A 15 -10.16 2.35 2.23
N HIS A 16 -10.07 3.14 3.30
CA HIS A 16 -10.07 4.60 3.20
C HIS A 16 -8.89 5.10 2.37
N TYR A 17 -7.70 4.55 2.60
CA TYR A 17 -6.48 4.96 1.90
C TYR A 17 -6.41 4.45 0.46
N HIS A 18 -7.12 3.37 0.11
CA HIS A 18 -7.18 2.90 -1.28
C HIS A 18 -7.62 3.99 -2.26
N ARG A 19 -8.58 4.85 -1.87
CA ARG A 19 -9.04 5.96 -2.73
C ARG A 19 -7.92 6.98 -2.99
N LEU A 20 -7.08 7.26 -1.99
CA LEU A 20 -5.95 8.17 -2.14
C LEU A 20 -4.88 7.55 -3.04
N VAL A 21 -4.56 6.26 -2.83
CA VAL A 21 -3.61 5.52 -3.66
C VAL A 21 -4.07 5.50 -5.12
N LEU A 22 -5.35 5.18 -5.38
CA LEU A 22 -5.90 5.15 -6.74
C LEU A 22 -5.88 6.50 -7.44
N ARG A 23 -6.01 7.61 -6.69
CA ARG A 23 -5.87 8.97 -7.25
C ARG A 23 -4.43 9.34 -7.56
N ALA A 24 -3.47 8.66 -6.96
CA ALA A 24 -2.04 8.90 -7.17
C ALA A 24 -1.47 8.08 -8.33
N VAL A 25 -2.23 7.13 -8.89
CA VAL A 25 -1.83 6.35 -10.07
C VAL A 25 -1.55 7.31 -11.23
N PRO A 26 -0.39 7.21 -11.89
CA PRO A 26 -0.09 8.05 -13.06
C PRO A 26 -1.01 7.68 -14.23
N VAL A 27 -1.23 8.64 -15.12
CA VAL A 27 -1.98 8.41 -16.38
C VAL A 27 -1.08 8.84 -17.53
N PRO A 28 -0.75 7.90 -18.45
CA PRO A 28 -1.09 6.48 -18.46
C PRO A 28 -0.37 5.65 -17.39
N CYS A 29 -0.90 4.46 -17.08
CA CYS A 29 -0.27 3.45 -16.24
C CYS A 29 -0.35 2.10 -16.96
N GLU A 30 0.77 1.62 -17.47
CA GLU A 30 0.82 0.33 -18.15
C GLU A 30 1.04 -0.82 -17.17
N ARG A 31 1.96 -0.64 -16.20
CA ARG A 31 2.26 -1.68 -15.20
C ARG A 31 2.28 -1.13 -13.80
N ALA A 32 1.58 -1.80 -12.88
CA ALA A 32 1.57 -1.47 -11.46
C ALA A 32 1.92 -2.68 -10.59
N LEU A 33 2.57 -2.41 -9.44
CA LEU A 33 2.86 -3.40 -8.40
C LEU A 33 2.14 -3.00 -7.11
N ASP A 34 1.44 -3.97 -6.50
CA ASP A 34 0.90 -3.89 -5.13
C ASP A 34 1.71 -4.84 -4.23
N ALA A 35 2.66 -4.28 -3.48
CA ALA A 35 3.59 -5.04 -2.63
C ALA A 35 2.98 -5.26 -1.23
N GLY A 36 2.71 -6.52 -0.90
CA GLY A 36 1.90 -6.92 0.25
C GLY A 36 0.42 -6.69 -0.01
N CYS A 37 -0.08 -7.29 -1.08
CA CYS A 37 -1.44 -7.05 -1.59
C CYS A 37 -2.55 -7.70 -0.77
N GLY A 38 -2.21 -8.60 0.17
CA GLY A 38 -3.16 -9.33 1.01
C GLY A 38 -4.21 -10.08 0.19
N ASP A 39 -5.48 -9.76 0.42
CA ASP A 39 -6.64 -10.33 -0.28
C ASP A 39 -6.82 -9.80 -1.72
N GLY A 40 -5.89 -9.01 -2.21
CA GLY A 40 -5.91 -8.43 -3.56
C GLY A 40 -6.96 -7.33 -3.76
N THR A 41 -7.58 -6.81 -2.71
CA THR A 41 -8.63 -5.79 -2.83
C THR A 41 -8.13 -4.51 -3.51
N LEU A 42 -6.91 -4.03 -3.19
CA LEU A 42 -6.32 -2.87 -3.85
C LEU A 42 -5.87 -3.23 -5.28
N ALA A 43 -5.18 -4.37 -5.45
CA ALA A 43 -4.72 -4.84 -6.75
C ALA A 43 -5.86 -4.95 -7.78
N LYS A 44 -7.03 -5.50 -7.39
CA LYS A 44 -8.25 -5.55 -8.22
C LYS A 44 -8.76 -4.16 -8.63
N LYS A 45 -8.62 -3.16 -7.76
CA LYS A 45 -9.00 -1.77 -8.09
C LYS A 45 -7.98 -1.11 -9.02
N LEU A 46 -6.68 -1.36 -8.83
CA LEU A 46 -5.61 -0.90 -9.71
C LEU A 46 -5.78 -1.46 -11.13
N ALA A 47 -6.20 -2.72 -11.26
CA ALA A 47 -6.45 -3.36 -12.56
C ALA A 47 -7.52 -2.66 -13.41
N ARG A 48 -8.33 -1.78 -12.81
CA ARG A 48 -9.30 -0.94 -13.56
C ARG A 48 -8.68 0.32 -14.16
N GLN A 49 -7.45 0.66 -13.75
CA GLN A 49 -6.78 1.91 -14.12
C GLN A 49 -5.44 1.68 -14.82
N CYS A 50 -4.86 0.48 -14.67
CA CYS A 50 -3.56 0.13 -15.20
C CYS A 50 -3.70 -1.02 -16.23
N GLY A 51 -2.82 -1.07 -17.21
CA GLY A 51 -2.81 -2.09 -18.26
C GLY A 51 -2.55 -3.49 -17.71
N HIS A 52 -1.60 -3.62 -16.77
CA HIS A 52 -1.28 -4.87 -16.07
C HIS A 52 -0.94 -4.60 -14.61
N VAL A 53 -1.40 -5.45 -13.70
CA VAL A 53 -1.14 -5.33 -12.27
C VAL A 53 -0.55 -6.62 -11.73
N VAL A 54 0.52 -6.50 -10.96
CA VAL A 54 1.08 -7.60 -10.16
C VAL A 54 0.80 -7.32 -8.69
N GLY A 55 0.14 -8.24 -8.01
CA GLY A 55 -0.04 -8.21 -6.56
C GLY A 55 0.81 -9.31 -5.93
N ILE A 56 1.66 -8.96 -4.97
CA ILE A 56 2.52 -9.93 -4.27
C ILE A 56 2.22 -9.90 -2.80
N ASP A 57 2.06 -11.08 -2.19
CA ASP A 57 1.98 -11.24 -0.75
C ASP A 57 2.72 -12.48 -0.26
N ALA A 58 3.43 -12.34 0.86
CA ALA A 58 4.15 -13.45 1.46
C ALA A 58 3.23 -14.49 2.09
N ASP A 59 1.98 -14.12 2.40
CA ASP A 59 0.96 -15.02 2.92
C ASP A 59 0.23 -15.73 1.77
N GLY A 60 0.63 -16.98 1.49
CA GLY A 60 0.03 -17.78 0.43
C GLY A 60 -1.48 -18.09 0.67
N ASP A 61 -1.96 -18.05 1.92
CA ASP A 61 -3.36 -18.27 2.24
C ASP A 61 -4.19 -17.04 1.84
N MET A 62 -3.65 -15.85 2.03
CA MET A 62 -4.26 -14.61 1.54
C MET A 62 -4.38 -14.63 0.02
N ILE A 63 -3.32 -15.02 -0.69
CA ILE A 63 -3.34 -15.14 -2.15
C ILE A 63 -4.36 -16.20 -2.63
N ARG A 64 -4.45 -17.36 -1.96
CA ARG A 64 -5.48 -18.35 -2.28
C ARG A 64 -6.88 -17.78 -2.11
N THR A 65 -7.14 -17.12 -0.99
CA THR A 65 -8.41 -16.45 -0.72
C THR A 65 -8.72 -15.40 -1.78
N ALA A 66 -7.74 -14.55 -2.12
CA ALA A 66 -7.88 -13.51 -3.14
C ALA A 66 -8.32 -14.05 -4.51
N ARG A 67 -7.86 -15.28 -4.86
CA ARG A 67 -8.19 -15.96 -6.11
C ARG A 67 -9.59 -16.59 -6.11
N THR A 68 -10.13 -16.94 -4.94
CA THR A 68 -11.40 -17.68 -4.82
C THR A 68 -12.63 -16.80 -4.61
N VAL A 69 -12.48 -15.65 -3.93
CA VAL A 69 -13.60 -14.79 -3.51
C VAL A 69 -14.29 -14.07 -4.68
N THR A 70 -13.53 -13.72 -5.72
CA THR A 70 -14.07 -13.06 -6.93
C THR A 70 -13.23 -13.41 -8.15
N PRO A 71 -13.84 -13.51 -9.35
CA PRO A 71 -13.07 -13.66 -10.59
C PRO A 71 -12.01 -12.57 -10.68
N LEU A 72 -10.76 -12.96 -10.96
CA LEU A 72 -9.68 -12.02 -11.14
C LEU A 72 -9.85 -11.30 -12.49
N PRO A 73 -9.58 -9.98 -12.55
CA PRO A 73 -9.39 -9.30 -13.82
C PRO A 73 -8.32 -9.99 -14.67
N ALA A 74 -8.52 -10.07 -15.97
CA ALA A 74 -7.60 -10.75 -16.87
C ALA A 74 -6.18 -10.12 -16.89
N ASN A 75 -6.07 -8.86 -16.48
CA ASN A 75 -4.83 -8.09 -16.39
C ASN A 75 -4.27 -8.02 -14.94
N LEU A 76 -4.71 -8.91 -14.04
CA LEU A 76 -4.21 -9.01 -12.67
C LEU A 76 -3.54 -10.37 -12.45
N GLU A 77 -2.27 -10.31 -12.09
CA GLU A 77 -1.50 -11.45 -11.59
C GLU A 77 -1.34 -11.35 -10.07
N LEU A 78 -1.61 -12.45 -9.35
CA LEU A 78 -1.36 -12.55 -7.91
C LEU A 78 -0.27 -13.58 -7.65
N VAL A 79 0.77 -13.19 -6.92
CA VAL A 79 1.94 -14.01 -6.62
C VAL A 79 2.05 -14.24 -5.12
N ALA A 80 2.18 -15.49 -4.71
CA ALA A 80 2.55 -15.85 -3.33
C ALA A 80 4.07 -15.83 -3.24
N GLY A 81 4.63 -14.79 -2.61
CA GLY A 81 6.08 -14.61 -2.55
C GLY A 81 6.48 -13.38 -1.75
N ASN A 82 7.77 -13.22 -1.54
CA ASN A 82 8.32 -12.05 -0.87
C ASN A 82 8.65 -10.97 -1.91
N ALA A 83 8.00 -9.82 -1.81
CA ALA A 83 8.18 -8.70 -2.75
C ALA A 83 9.64 -8.21 -2.88
N LEU A 84 10.49 -8.46 -1.87
CA LEU A 84 11.90 -8.06 -1.92
C LEU A 84 12.75 -9.02 -2.76
N THR A 85 12.41 -10.32 -2.77
CA THR A 85 13.22 -11.36 -3.44
C THR A 85 12.59 -11.86 -4.74
N GLU A 86 11.30 -11.56 -4.98
CA GLU A 86 10.64 -11.96 -6.22
C GLU A 86 11.40 -11.39 -7.43
N PRO A 87 11.64 -12.20 -8.48
CA PRO A 87 12.42 -11.80 -9.66
C PRO A 87 11.59 -10.90 -10.60
N LEU A 88 11.34 -9.67 -10.15
CA LEU A 88 10.68 -8.65 -10.95
C LEU A 88 11.71 -7.86 -11.76
N GLU A 89 11.36 -7.53 -13.00
CA GLU A 89 12.23 -6.78 -13.90
C GLU A 89 12.41 -5.33 -13.43
N PRO A 90 13.65 -4.86 -13.20
CA PRO A 90 13.93 -3.47 -12.85
C PRO A 90 13.46 -2.50 -13.95
N GLY A 91 13.04 -1.31 -13.56
CA GLY A 91 12.62 -0.27 -14.50
C GLY A 91 11.39 -0.59 -15.32
N SER A 92 10.55 -1.55 -14.89
CA SER A 92 9.41 -2.03 -15.67
C SER A 92 8.04 -1.52 -15.18
N PHE A 93 7.97 -0.85 -14.02
CA PHE A 93 6.72 -0.40 -13.44
C PHE A 93 6.53 1.12 -13.52
N ASP A 94 5.31 1.54 -13.83
CA ASP A 94 4.87 2.94 -13.75
C ASP A 94 4.51 3.35 -12.34
N PHE A 95 3.96 2.39 -11.60
CA PHE A 95 3.43 2.59 -10.29
C PHE A 95 3.77 1.43 -9.37
N VAL A 96 4.35 1.73 -8.21
CA VAL A 96 4.58 0.77 -7.13
C VAL A 96 3.89 1.28 -5.88
N THR A 97 3.15 0.42 -5.21
CA THR A 97 2.49 0.77 -3.94
C THR A 97 2.67 -0.31 -2.89
N ALA A 98 2.69 0.11 -1.62
CA ALA A 98 2.69 -0.77 -0.45
C ALA A 98 1.75 -0.16 0.60
N VAL A 99 0.63 -0.81 0.88
CA VAL A 99 -0.39 -0.31 1.82
C VAL A 99 -0.48 -1.21 3.03
N ALA A 100 -0.07 -0.68 4.17
CA ALA A 100 -0.03 -1.39 5.46
C ALA A 100 0.76 -2.72 5.39
N SER A 101 1.81 -2.77 4.58
CA SER A 101 2.64 -3.96 4.34
C SER A 101 4.13 -3.73 4.58
N ILE A 102 4.66 -2.52 4.31
CA ILE A 102 6.09 -2.25 4.36
C ILE A 102 6.71 -2.46 5.76
N HIS A 103 5.95 -2.29 6.84
CA HIS A 103 6.43 -2.53 8.21
C HIS A 103 6.68 -4.02 8.54
N HIS A 104 6.33 -4.93 7.64
CA HIS A 104 6.70 -6.35 7.69
C HIS A 104 8.03 -6.63 6.97
N MET A 105 8.60 -5.64 6.30
CA MET A 105 9.83 -5.72 5.52
C MET A 105 10.94 -4.92 6.20
N GLU A 106 12.19 -5.14 5.80
CA GLU A 106 13.27 -4.22 6.13
C GLU A 106 13.11 -2.95 5.28
N LEU A 107 13.05 -1.78 5.94
CA LEU A 107 12.63 -0.53 5.30
C LEU A 107 13.56 -0.12 4.15
N GLU A 108 14.86 -0.06 4.41
CA GLU A 108 15.86 0.38 3.41
C GLU A 108 15.89 -0.56 2.19
N PRO A 109 16.02 -1.90 2.35
CA PRO A 109 15.92 -2.83 1.22
C PRO A 109 14.60 -2.73 0.45
N ALA A 110 13.47 -2.44 1.15
CA ALA A 110 12.18 -2.26 0.47
C ALA A 110 12.17 -0.99 -0.39
N LEU A 111 12.66 0.13 0.12
CA LEU A 111 12.73 1.38 -0.63
C LEU A 111 13.68 1.26 -1.83
N GLU A 112 14.84 0.60 -1.64
CA GLU A 112 15.78 0.31 -2.72
C GLU A 112 15.14 -0.56 -3.82
N LYS A 113 14.55 -1.69 -3.45
CA LYS A 113 13.88 -2.58 -4.40
C LYS A 113 12.79 -1.87 -5.16
N PHE A 114 11.91 -1.14 -4.46
CA PHE A 114 10.77 -0.46 -5.09
C PHE A 114 11.21 0.67 -6.02
N SER A 115 12.25 1.41 -5.65
CA SER A 115 12.83 2.44 -6.53
C SER A 115 13.47 1.84 -7.78
N ALA A 116 14.18 0.69 -7.63
CA ALA A 116 14.78 -0.02 -8.75
C ALA A 116 13.74 -0.54 -9.74
N LEU A 117 12.59 -1.00 -9.26
CA LEU A 117 11.49 -1.51 -10.10
C LEU A 117 10.81 -0.44 -10.94
N LEU A 118 10.82 0.82 -10.48
CA LEU A 118 10.20 1.92 -11.21
C LEU A 118 11.00 2.33 -12.45
N ARG A 119 10.31 2.55 -13.55
CA ARG A 119 10.86 3.22 -14.73
C ARG A 119 11.13 4.71 -14.46
N PRO A 120 11.97 5.38 -15.25
CA PRO A 120 12.08 6.85 -15.20
C PRO A 120 10.68 7.50 -15.29
N GLY A 121 10.40 8.47 -14.42
CA GLY A 121 9.07 9.09 -14.30
C GLY A 121 8.02 8.26 -13.55
N GLY A 122 8.32 7.01 -13.19
CA GLY A 122 7.43 6.16 -12.39
C GLY A 122 7.25 6.65 -10.96
N LYS A 123 6.18 6.25 -10.31
CA LYS A 123 5.78 6.74 -9.00
C LYS A 123 5.70 5.64 -7.95
N LEU A 124 6.27 5.90 -6.77
CA LEU A 124 6.12 5.11 -5.55
C LEU A 124 5.11 5.78 -4.62
N VAL A 125 4.18 5.00 -4.09
CA VAL A 125 3.27 5.44 -3.01
C VAL A 125 3.24 4.39 -1.91
N VAL A 126 3.62 4.79 -0.71
CA VAL A 126 3.54 3.92 0.48
C VAL A 126 2.60 4.52 1.51
N VAL A 127 1.65 3.69 1.98
CA VAL A 127 0.86 3.98 3.18
C VAL A 127 1.32 3.01 4.26
N GLY A 128 2.28 3.45 5.06
CA GLY A 128 2.88 2.60 6.10
C GLY A 128 2.36 2.92 7.50
N LEU A 129 2.72 2.05 8.45
CA LEU A 129 2.55 2.27 9.88
C LEU A 129 3.91 2.66 10.46
N TYR A 130 3.89 3.47 11.53
CA TYR A 130 5.10 3.83 12.28
C TYR A 130 4.89 3.61 13.77
N ARG A 131 5.99 3.34 14.48
CA ARG A 131 6.00 3.22 15.94
C ARG A 131 5.85 4.61 16.58
N PRO A 132 4.83 4.85 17.40
CA PRO A 132 4.70 6.13 18.12
C PRO A 132 5.89 6.32 19.05
N ALA A 133 6.52 7.48 18.99
CA ALA A 133 7.73 7.81 19.76
C ALA A 133 7.61 9.14 20.52
N THR A 134 6.58 9.95 20.27
CA THR A 134 6.40 11.27 20.84
C THR A 134 5.01 11.44 21.46
N LEU A 135 4.88 12.33 22.46
CA LEU A 135 3.57 12.71 23.01
C LEU A 135 2.61 13.21 21.93
N TRP A 136 3.12 13.88 20.89
CA TRP A 136 2.33 14.34 19.76
C TRP A 136 1.72 13.19 18.95
N ASP A 137 2.38 12.04 18.89
CA ASP A 137 1.83 10.86 18.22
C ASP A 137 0.57 10.37 18.94
N TYR A 138 0.59 10.35 20.25
CA TYR A 138 -0.55 9.92 21.07
C TYR A 138 -1.68 10.94 21.10
N THR A 139 -1.37 12.25 21.23
CA THR A 139 -2.40 13.31 21.23
C THR A 139 -3.11 13.42 19.89
N SER A 140 -2.41 13.27 18.78
CA SER A 140 -3.02 13.27 17.44
C SER A 140 -3.97 12.08 17.24
N CYS A 141 -3.68 10.93 17.83
CA CYS A 141 -4.58 9.77 17.83
C CYS A 141 -5.77 9.95 18.77
N ALA A 142 -5.56 10.53 19.95
CA ALA A 142 -6.62 10.82 20.91
C ALA A 142 -7.66 11.79 20.31
N ALA A 143 -7.23 12.80 19.58
CA ALA A 143 -8.12 13.72 18.85
C ALA A 143 -8.96 13.02 17.77
N ALA A 144 -8.48 11.90 17.21
CA ALA A 144 -9.21 11.11 16.21
C ALA A 144 -10.18 10.08 16.82
N LEU A 145 -10.11 9.83 18.16
CA LEU A 145 -10.96 8.86 18.85
C LEU A 145 -12.48 9.12 18.69
N PRO A 146 -13.01 10.36 18.83
CA PRO A 146 -14.44 10.59 18.67
C PRO A 146 -14.93 10.22 17.27
N VAL A 147 -14.12 10.53 16.25
CA VAL A 147 -14.44 10.20 14.85
C VAL A 147 -14.40 8.69 14.63
N SER A 148 -13.44 7.99 15.24
CA SER A 148 -13.34 6.53 15.11
C SER A 148 -14.48 5.80 15.81
N LEU A 149 -14.94 6.31 16.96
CA LEU A 149 -16.09 5.77 17.69
C LEU A 149 -17.38 6.00 16.90
N ALA A 150 -17.59 7.19 16.33
CA ALA A 150 -18.74 7.49 15.47
C ALA A 150 -18.76 6.60 14.22
N VAL A 151 -17.61 6.39 13.58
CA VAL A 151 -17.48 5.51 12.42
C VAL A 151 -17.74 4.04 12.79
N ARG A 152 -17.22 3.57 13.94
CA ARG A 152 -17.47 2.21 14.43
C ARG A 152 -18.92 1.91 14.78
N SER A 153 -19.67 2.91 15.23
CA SER A 153 -21.10 2.76 15.55
C SER A 153 -21.99 2.68 14.29
N ILE A 154 -21.50 3.22 13.17
CA ILE A 154 -22.26 3.28 11.90
C ILE A 154 -21.86 2.15 10.93
N LEU A 155 -20.59 1.69 11.00
CA LEU A 155 -20.04 0.72 10.05
C LEU A 155 -19.58 -0.56 10.78
N THR A 156 -19.93 -1.71 10.22
CA THR A 156 -19.44 -3.00 10.71
C THR A 156 -17.95 -3.10 10.39
N VAL A 157 -17.10 -3.11 11.43
CA VAL A 157 -15.65 -3.26 11.26
C VAL A 157 -15.34 -4.74 11.05
N GLU A 158 -14.97 -5.12 9.84
CA GLU A 158 -14.43 -6.45 9.56
C GLU A 158 -13.05 -6.60 10.20
N LYS A 159 -12.89 -7.67 10.98
CA LYS A 159 -11.58 -8.07 11.48
C LYS A 159 -10.79 -8.65 10.31
N VAL A 160 -9.85 -7.88 9.78
CA VAL A 160 -8.85 -8.41 8.86
C VAL A 160 -7.96 -9.38 9.66
N GLN A 161 -7.90 -10.65 9.24
CA GLN A 161 -6.99 -11.67 9.80
C GLN A 161 -5.56 -11.44 9.27
N ALA A 162 -5.07 -10.21 9.28
CA ALA A 162 -3.68 -9.94 8.96
C ALA A 162 -2.82 -10.19 10.20
N ARG A 163 -1.62 -10.74 10.03
CA ARG A 163 -0.61 -10.81 11.09
C ARG A 163 -0.36 -9.39 11.58
N ILE A 164 -0.67 -9.13 12.84
CA ILE A 164 -0.38 -7.82 13.47
C ILE A 164 1.09 -7.87 13.89
N THR A 165 1.96 -7.24 13.10
CA THR A 165 3.33 -6.95 13.49
C THR A 165 3.42 -5.49 13.88
N GLU A 166 3.99 -5.20 15.04
CA GLU A 166 4.21 -3.82 15.46
C GLU A 166 5.28 -3.18 14.57
N PRO A 167 5.06 -1.94 14.09
CA PRO A 167 6.07 -1.24 13.30
C PRO A 167 7.32 -0.98 14.15
N ARG A 168 8.49 -1.20 13.56
CA ARG A 168 9.78 -1.07 14.24
C ARG A 168 10.25 0.37 14.26
N GLU A 169 10.09 1.07 13.15
CA GLU A 169 10.62 2.40 12.91
C GLU A 169 9.64 3.49 13.38
N SER A 170 10.18 4.54 13.97
CA SER A 170 9.48 5.80 14.23
C SER A 170 9.33 6.61 12.94
N LEU A 171 8.43 7.58 12.93
CA LEU A 171 8.24 8.47 11.77
C LEU A 171 9.53 9.26 11.42
N LYS A 172 10.39 9.55 12.41
CA LYS A 172 11.67 10.23 12.20
C LYS A 172 12.66 9.33 11.45
N GLU A 173 12.78 8.07 11.87
CA GLU A 173 13.64 7.08 11.24
C GLU A 173 13.19 6.79 9.80
N ILE A 174 11.88 6.64 9.59
CA ILE A 174 11.31 6.45 8.24
C ILE A 174 11.63 7.66 7.34
N ARG A 175 11.52 8.88 7.87
CA ARG A 175 11.85 10.10 7.11
C ARG A 175 13.31 10.12 6.71
N GLN A 176 14.21 9.83 7.63
CA GLN A 176 15.66 9.81 7.38
C GLN A 176 16.03 8.78 6.31
N ALA A 177 15.51 7.56 6.41
CA ALA A 177 15.74 6.51 5.41
C ALA A 177 15.16 6.92 4.04
N ALA A 178 13.93 7.45 4.02
CA ALA A 178 13.29 7.87 2.78
C ALA A 178 14.04 9.01 2.08
N GLU A 179 14.47 10.04 2.82
CA GLU A 179 15.23 11.17 2.27
C GLU A 179 16.60 10.74 1.72
N ALA A 180 17.26 9.78 2.38
CA ALA A 180 18.55 9.24 1.92
C ALA A 180 18.41 8.41 0.64
N MET A 181 17.36 7.61 0.51
CA MET A 181 17.22 6.64 -0.59
C MET A 181 16.37 7.14 -1.74
N LEU A 182 15.46 8.09 -1.49
CA LEU A 182 14.49 8.63 -2.42
C LEU A 182 14.56 10.17 -2.42
N PRO A 183 15.61 10.77 -2.98
CA PRO A 183 15.78 12.23 -2.97
C PRO A 183 14.56 12.94 -3.55
N GLY A 184 14.08 13.95 -2.83
CA GLY A 184 12.87 14.70 -3.22
C GLY A 184 11.56 14.02 -2.89
N CYS A 185 11.56 12.96 -2.09
CA CYS A 185 10.31 12.33 -1.63
C CYS A 185 9.50 13.27 -0.73
N SER A 186 8.18 13.07 -0.73
CA SER A 186 7.25 13.73 0.18
C SER A 186 6.74 12.73 1.21
N LEU A 187 6.93 13.05 2.50
CA LEU A 187 6.44 12.24 3.60
C LEU A 187 5.54 13.06 4.52
N ARG A 188 4.29 12.64 4.66
CA ARG A 188 3.32 13.28 5.53
C ARG A 188 2.72 12.30 6.53
N ARG A 189 2.44 12.77 7.74
CA ARG A 189 1.72 12.02 8.76
C ARG A 189 0.25 11.87 8.38
N LEU A 190 -0.31 10.71 8.70
CA LEU A 190 -1.73 10.40 8.63
C LEU A 190 -2.26 10.05 10.02
N PHE A 191 -3.57 9.89 10.14
CA PHE A 191 -4.20 9.43 11.39
C PHE A 191 -3.88 7.96 11.68
N PHE A 192 -4.01 7.55 12.95
CA PHE A 192 -3.84 6.17 13.43
C PHE A 192 -2.45 5.59 13.18
N PHE A 193 -1.40 6.37 13.52
CA PHE A 193 0.01 5.98 13.39
C PHE A 193 0.40 5.54 11.98
N ARG A 194 -0.20 6.21 10.97
CA ARG A 194 0.14 5.99 9.57
C ARG A 194 0.87 7.16 8.97
N TYR A 195 1.59 6.88 7.88
CA TYR A 195 2.22 7.89 7.05
C TYR A 195 1.91 7.63 5.58
N TRP A 196 2.00 8.69 4.79
CA TRP A 196 2.00 8.68 3.34
C TRP A 196 3.38 9.07 2.88
N LEU A 197 4.04 8.21 2.12
CA LEU A 197 5.28 8.50 1.41
C LEU A 197 4.97 8.46 -0.08
N GLU A 198 5.35 9.51 -0.78
CA GLU A 198 5.21 9.62 -2.23
C GLU A 198 6.53 10.06 -2.83
N TRP A 199 6.94 9.39 -3.88
CA TRP A 199 8.14 9.69 -4.62
C TRP A 199 7.97 9.42 -6.10
N ARG A 200 8.62 10.22 -6.93
CA ARG A 200 8.70 10.01 -8.38
C ARG A 200 10.16 9.83 -8.77
N LYS A 201 10.45 8.75 -9.50
CA LYS A 201 11.79 8.51 -10.04
C LYS A 201 12.10 9.57 -11.09
N THR A 202 13.22 10.27 -10.91
CA THR A 202 13.68 11.28 -11.87
C THR A 202 13.91 10.66 -13.25
N ASP A 203 13.55 11.40 -14.28
CA ASP A 203 13.89 11.03 -15.65
C ASP A 203 15.21 11.72 -16.00
N GLU A 204 16.32 11.00 -15.86
CA GLU A 204 17.66 11.53 -16.18
C GLU A 204 17.82 11.98 -17.66
N ARG A 205 16.82 11.67 -18.50
CA ARG A 205 16.82 12.08 -19.91
C ARG A 205 16.18 13.44 -20.15
N ALA A 206 15.42 13.97 -19.18
CA ALA A 206 14.75 15.27 -19.32
C ALA A 206 15.69 16.46 -19.03
N ASP A 207 16.87 16.22 -18.47
CA ASP A 207 17.88 17.25 -18.13
C ASP A 207 19.05 17.34 -19.13
N ARG A 208 18.92 16.72 -20.31
CA ARG A 208 19.95 16.80 -21.36
C ARG A 208 19.49 17.54 -22.61
#